data_74500c4354700490582f86841bfe70a5
#
_entry.id   74500c4354700490582f86841bfe70a5
#
_cell.length_a   1.000
_cell.length_b   1.000
_cell.length_c   1.000
_cell.angle_alpha   90.00
_cell.angle_beta   90.00
_cell.angle_gamma   90.00
#
_symmetry.space_group_name_H-M   'P 1'
#
loop_
_entity.id
_entity.type
_entity.pdbx_description
1 polymer ?
#
loop_
_entity_poly.entity_id
_entity_poly.type
_entity_poly.pdbx_seq_one_letter_code
_entity_poly.pdbx_strand_id
1 'polypeptide(L)'
;MKNPVRLAFFIIFFFILILCSTFFLITKDGATRVRKADKVLCDWLYSEVITKLNEPIIISKMIACDDFLLNFLKDEGDLQSSEKVMTSYLSNIKNRFSLAQATVISAKTRRYYRNDEMHKIINPAGDAHDIWFNMFENEGLDFSINVYRHKNGAAVSTIYANYRIEDKNGKFLGVASASLYIEDFIEEFTKFEKKFKVKLNATDSHGVVMLDSNFSEIGTTSLEYLFDGKKESNFKRSGLSGFFAVYYIPEFDWHFLVRSTDKAVKQNQQVIFYLVALILISLNFLIFFLFRNAWRDKKQSYIFSREQLDGLTGLPNRNYFKGQFGERGLFNTTAYKCLAVFDIDYFKEATDNLNGDEALISVVRIMKSLLDSNSLMLRWGGDEFVVLFDLPLENAYKICRKFCKSVANERKITVSVGITAVDLSDTIKTNYHRAARYCYMVKELGGNGVKKD
;
A
#
# COMPACT_ATOMS: atom_id res chain seq x y z
N MET A 1 -7.25 41.37 0.84
CA MET A 1 -6.36 40.20 0.66
C MET A 1 -5.92 40.16 -0.80
N LYS A 2 -4.67 40.55 -1.09
CA LYS A 2 -4.27 41.02 -2.44
C LYS A 2 -3.86 39.94 -3.46
N ASN A 3 -4.04 38.63 -3.21
CA ASN A 3 -3.75 37.68 -4.28
C ASN A 3 -4.36 36.28 -3.96
N PRO A 4 -5.49 35.88 -4.54
CA PRO A 4 -6.14 34.60 -4.29
C PRO A 4 -5.26 33.39 -4.70
N VAL A 5 -4.34 33.60 -5.64
CA VAL A 5 -3.37 32.58 -6.06
C VAL A 5 -2.35 32.30 -4.95
N ARG A 6 -1.87 33.34 -4.23
CA ARG A 6 -0.97 33.15 -3.09
C ARG A 6 -1.67 32.44 -1.93
N LEU A 7 -2.93 32.77 -1.66
CA LEU A 7 -3.72 32.10 -0.62
C LEU A 7 -3.93 30.60 -0.96
N ALA A 8 -4.29 30.29 -2.21
CA ALA A 8 -4.43 28.92 -2.68
C ALA A 8 -3.10 28.14 -2.55
N PHE A 9 -1.97 28.78 -2.88
CA PHE A 9 -0.65 28.19 -2.75
C PHE A 9 -0.29 27.89 -1.27
N PHE A 10 -0.62 28.80 -0.36
CA PHE A 10 -0.44 28.60 1.09
C PHE A 10 -1.31 27.46 1.63
N ILE A 11 -2.57 27.38 1.22
CA ILE A 11 -3.49 26.32 1.64
C ILE A 11 -3.00 24.94 1.13
N ILE A 12 -2.57 24.85 -0.13
CA ILE A 12 -2.03 23.62 -0.72
C ILE A 12 -0.73 23.22 -0.01
N PHE A 13 0.18 24.16 0.23
CA PHE A 13 1.43 23.91 0.95
C PHE A 13 1.18 23.39 2.37
N PHE A 14 0.27 24.02 3.11
CA PHE A 14 -0.09 23.61 4.46
C PHE A 14 -0.77 22.24 4.49
N PHE A 15 -1.61 21.95 3.51
CA PHE A 15 -2.26 20.64 3.36
C PHE A 15 -1.26 19.53 3.03
N ILE A 16 -0.28 19.80 2.16
CA ILE A 16 0.82 18.88 1.87
C ILE A 16 1.65 18.63 3.14
N LEU A 17 1.93 19.67 3.91
CA LEU A 17 2.71 19.57 5.15
C LEU A 17 1.96 18.75 6.21
N ILE A 18 0.64 18.91 6.34
CA ILE A 18 -0.21 18.10 7.22
C ILE A 18 -0.25 16.64 6.74
N LEU A 19 -0.41 16.39 5.43
CA LEU A 19 -0.38 15.04 4.86
C LEU A 19 0.97 14.35 5.08
N CYS A 20 2.08 15.04 4.86
CA CYS A 20 3.41 14.52 5.12
C CYS A 20 3.63 14.23 6.61
N SER A 21 3.17 15.11 7.50
CA SER A 21 3.26 14.94 8.95
C SER A 21 2.41 13.78 9.44
N THR A 22 1.16 13.68 9.00
CA THR A 22 0.26 12.55 9.34
C THR A 22 0.77 11.24 8.77
N PHE A 23 1.27 11.23 7.53
CA PHE A 23 1.91 10.06 6.94
C PHE A 23 3.15 9.63 7.73
N PHE A 24 4.00 10.58 8.13
CA PHE A 24 5.17 10.29 8.97
C PHE A 24 4.78 9.72 10.35
N LEU A 25 3.77 10.27 11.00
CA LEU A 25 3.26 9.78 12.29
C LEU A 25 2.66 8.38 12.15
N ILE A 26 1.81 8.14 11.13
CA ILE A 26 1.19 6.84 10.86
C ILE A 26 2.27 5.79 10.54
N THR A 27 3.28 6.13 9.75
CA THR A 27 4.37 5.20 9.41
C THR A 27 5.27 4.91 10.60
N LYS A 28 5.54 5.90 11.46
CA LYS A 28 6.33 5.72 12.68
C LYS A 28 5.61 4.83 13.70
N ASP A 29 4.34 5.09 13.98
CA ASP A 29 3.51 4.26 14.87
C ASP A 29 3.25 2.88 14.28
N GLY A 30 2.96 2.82 12.98
CA GLY A 30 2.82 1.58 12.24
C GLY A 30 4.10 0.74 12.30
N ALA A 31 5.26 1.35 12.06
CA ALA A 31 6.55 0.66 12.15
C ALA A 31 6.83 0.11 13.56
N THR A 32 6.45 0.84 14.61
CA THR A 32 6.60 0.39 16.00
C THR A 32 5.68 -0.78 16.31
N ARG A 33 4.41 -0.74 15.88
CA ARG A 33 3.44 -1.84 16.06
C ARG A 33 3.86 -3.08 15.30
N VAL A 34 4.28 -2.92 14.04
CA VAL A 34 4.77 -4.04 13.21
C VAL A 34 6.05 -4.63 13.81
N ARG A 35 6.98 -3.82 14.33
CA ARG A 35 8.18 -4.30 15.03
C ARG A 35 7.83 -5.15 16.25
N LYS A 36 6.83 -4.72 17.06
CA LYS A 36 6.37 -5.49 18.22
C LYS A 36 5.73 -6.81 17.77
N ALA A 37 4.89 -6.79 16.71
CA ALA A 37 4.24 -7.97 16.17
C ALA A 37 5.26 -8.98 15.61
N ASP A 38 6.26 -8.52 14.86
CA ASP A 38 7.33 -9.34 14.31
C ASP A 38 8.16 -9.98 15.45
N LYS A 39 8.47 -9.21 16.52
CA LYS A 39 9.18 -9.74 17.67
C LYS A 39 8.35 -10.81 18.39
N VAL A 40 7.07 -10.54 18.66
CA VAL A 40 6.18 -11.54 19.29
C VAL A 40 6.08 -12.81 18.45
N LEU A 41 6.02 -12.69 17.11
CA LEU A 41 6.05 -13.84 16.21
C LEU A 41 7.35 -14.63 16.36
N CYS A 42 8.50 -13.94 16.38
CA CYS A 42 9.80 -14.59 16.54
C CYS A 42 9.92 -15.29 17.90
N ASP A 43 9.49 -14.62 18.99
CA ASP A 43 9.50 -15.18 20.34
C ASP A 43 8.60 -16.42 20.42
N TRP A 44 7.44 -16.41 19.78
CA TRP A 44 6.53 -17.56 19.72
C TRP A 44 7.15 -18.72 18.92
N LEU A 45 7.71 -18.45 17.73
CA LEU A 45 8.36 -19.47 16.90
C LEU A 45 9.54 -20.12 17.66
N TYR A 46 10.33 -19.32 18.36
CA TYR A 46 11.39 -19.82 19.22
C TYR A 46 10.85 -20.75 20.32
N SER A 47 9.78 -20.32 21.01
CA SER A 47 9.15 -21.11 22.07
C SER A 47 8.63 -22.48 21.57
N GLU A 48 7.99 -22.50 20.39
CA GLU A 48 7.50 -23.75 19.78
C GLU A 48 8.66 -24.72 19.47
N VAL A 49 9.70 -24.19 18.83
CA VAL A 49 10.84 -25.02 18.42
C VAL A 49 11.64 -25.52 19.65
N ILE A 50 11.91 -24.66 20.63
CA ILE A 50 12.67 -25.06 21.82
C ILE A 50 11.89 -26.06 22.69
N THR A 51 10.57 -25.95 22.75
CA THR A 51 9.74 -26.91 23.49
C THR A 51 9.89 -28.31 22.89
N LYS A 52 9.85 -28.44 21.56
CA LYS A 52 10.07 -29.72 20.88
C LYS A 52 11.49 -30.24 21.02
N LEU A 53 12.48 -29.37 20.92
CA LEU A 53 13.89 -29.78 21.10
C LEU A 53 14.20 -30.26 22.54
N ASN A 54 13.51 -29.70 23.53
CA ASN A 54 13.67 -30.10 24.93
C ASN A 54 13.00 -31.43 25.27
N GLU A 55 12.00 -31.87 24.50
CA GLU A 55 11.29 -33.11 24.76
C GLU A 55 12.23 -34.34 24.88
N PRO A 56 13.11 -34.65 23.89
CA PRO A 56 14.03 -35.78 24.01
C PRO A 56 15.01 -35.65 25.15
N ILE A 57 15.41 -34.43 25.54
CA ILE A 57 16.31 -34.22 26.69
C ILE A 57 15.60 -34.63 27.98
N ILE A 58 14.37 -34.19 28.17
CA ILE A 58 13.58 -34.51 29.36
C ILE A 58 13.37 -36.03 29.45
N ILE A 59 13.04 -36.67 28.33
CA ILE A 59 12.79 -38.11 28.25
C ILE A 59 14.12 -38.87 28.54
N SER A 60 15.24 -38.47 27.93
CA SER A 60 16.55 -39.10 28.19
C SER A 60 16.95 -38.99 29.64
N LYS A 61 16.70 -37.83 30.26
CA LYS A 61 16.92 -37.61 31.67
C LYS A 61 16.03 -38.49 32.54
N MET A 62 14.75 -38.60 32.18
CA MET A 62 13.82 -39.53 32.88
C MET A 62 14.33 -40.97 32.81
N ILE A 63 14.74 -41.44 31.62
CA ILE A 63 15.30 -42.77 31.44
C ILE A 63 16.55 -42.94 32.31
N ALA A 64 17.46 -41.95 32.30
CA ALA A 64 18.72 -42.01 33.05
C ALA A 64 18.53 -42.05 34.58
N CYS A 65 17.41 -41.55 35.09
CA CYS A 65 17.09 -41.50 36.51
C CYS A 65 16.14 -42.65 36.93
N ASP A 66 15.75 -43.54 36.02
CA ASP A 66 14.80 -44.62 36.32
C ASP A 66 15.45 -45.72 37.19
N ASP A 67 14.88 -45.96 38.34
CA ASP A 67 15.39 -46.98 39.30
C ASP A 67 15.49 -48.39 38.70
N PHE A 68 14.54 -48.75 37.81
CA PHE A 68 14.61 -50.02 37.09
C PHE A 68 15.89 -50.09 36.24
N LEU A 69 16.18 -49.04 35.46
CA LEU A 69 17.38 -49.00 34.63
C LEU A 69 18.68 -48.99 35.46
N LEU A 70 18.71 -48.19 36.51
CA LEU A 70 19.86 -48.13 37.43
C LEU A 70 20.19 -49.49 38.06
N ASN A 71 19.16 -50.25 38.45
CA ASN A 71 19.34 -51.58 38.99
C ASN A 71 19.77 -52.60 37.92
N PHE A 72 19.14 -52.52 36.73
CA PHE A 72 19.50 -53.37 35.60
C PHE A 72 20.99 -53.20 35.19
N LEU A 73 21.49 -51.98 35.04
CA LEU A 73 22.87 -51.71 34.63
C LEU A 73 23.93 -52.15 35.65
N LYS A 74 23.57 -52.27 36.92
CA LYS A 74 24.49 -52.80 37.96
C LYS A 74 24.71 -54.30 37.82
N ASP A 75 23.63 -55.02 37.44
CA ASP A 75 23.69 -56.48 37.35
C ASP A 75 23.00 -56.98 36.08
N GLU A 76 23.64 -56.71 34.94
CA GLU A 76 23.19 -57.19 33.64
C GLU A 76 23.41 -58.71 33.58
N GLY A 77 22.36 -59.43 33.27
CA GLY A 77 22.42 -60.89 33.09
C GLY A 77 23.08 -61.35 31.79
N ASP A 78 22.77 -62.55 31.37
CA ASP A 78 23.19 -63.04 30.04
C ASP A 78 22.62 -62.16 28.92
N LEU A 79 23.22 -62.29 27.71
CA LEU A 79 22.90 -61.41 26.61
C LEU A 79 21.40 -61.51 26.19
N GLN A 80 20.87 -62.72 26.09
CA GLN A 80 19.55 -62.98 25.55
C GLN A 80 18.42 -62.48 26.47
N SER A 81 18.58 -62.72 27.80
CA SER A 81 17.63 -62.22 28.80
C SER A 81 17.70 -60.71 28.95
N SER A 82 18.89 -60.13 28.96
CA SER A 82 19.11 -58.68 29.02
C SER A 82 18.56 -57.95 27.81
N GLU A 83 18.75 -58.47 26.60
CA GLU A 83 18.21 -57.92 25.39
C GLU A 83 16.68 -57.87 25.42
N LYS A 84 16.02 -58.97 25.72
CA LYS A 84 14.56 -59.07 25.81
C LYS A 84 13.95 -58.08 26.80
N VAL A 85 14.57 -57.93 27.96
CA VAL A 85 14.08 -57.02 29.00
C VAL A 85 14.25 -55.57 28.56
N MET A 86 15.44 -55.21 28.05
CA MET A 86 15.75 -53.83 27.70
C MET A 86 15.04 -53.36 26.45
N THR A 87 14.92 -54.20 25.41
CA THR A 87 14.14 -53.88 24.22
C THR A 87 12.67 -53.66 24.55
N SER A 88 12.08 -54.49 25.42
CA SER A 88 10.71 -54.28 25.89
C SER A 88 10.54 -52.97 26.64
N TYR A 89 11.45 -52.64 27.56
CA TYR A 89 11.44 -51.37 28.30
C TYR A 89 11.54 -50.17 27.38
N LEU A 90 12.54 -50.14 26.49
CA LEU A 90 12.77 -49.03 25.56
C LEU A 90 11.65 -48.91 24.49
N SER A 91 11.09 -50.04 24.03
CA SER A 91 9.96 -50.05 23.12
C SER A 91 8.72 -49.38 23.73
N ASN A 92 8.44 -49.68 25.00
CA ASN A 92 7.33 -49.04 25.72
C ASN A 92 7.54 -47.53 25.83
N ILE A 93 8.76 -47.07 26.13
CA ILE A 93 9.08 -45.63 26.18
C ILE A 93 8.91 -44.98 24.78
N LYS A 94 9.54 -45.59 23.76
CA LYS A 94 9.43 -45.10 22.37
C LYS A 94 7.99 -44.90 21.96
N ASN A 95 7.14 -45.91 22.18
CA ASN A 95 5.74 -45.87 21.74
C ASN A 95 4.91 -44.87 22.55
N ARG A 96 5.19 -44.73 23.85
CA ARG A 96 4.46 -43.83 24.73
C ARG A 96 4.73 -42.36 24.40
N PHE A 97 5.94 -42.05 23.99
CA PHE A 97 6.42 -40.69 23.72
C PHE A 97 6.60 -40.42 22.22
N SER A 98 6.17 -41.33 21.33
CA SER A 98 6.31 -41.19 19.88
C SER A 98 7.71 -40.84 19.39
N LEU A 99 8.74 -41.44 20.02
CA LEU A 99 10.12 -41.18 19.69
C LEU A 99 10.53 -41.86 18.38
N ALA A 100 11.55 -41.35 17.70
CA ALA A 100 12.23 -42.07 16.64
C ALA A 100 12.91 -43.32 17.17
N GLN A 101 13.69 -43.14 18.24
CA GLN A 101 14.35 -44.25 18.99
C GLN A 101 14.46 -43.91 20.47
N ALA A 102 14.51 -44.94 21.29
CA ALA A 102 14.95 -44.88 22.66
C ALA A 102 16.11 -45.88 22.84
N THR A 103 17.18 -45.46 23.45
CA THR A 103 18.40 -46.29 23.55
C THR A 103 19.07 -46.17 24.90
N VAL A 104 19.79 -47.22 25.26
CA VAL A 104 20.68 -47.27 26.47
C VAL A 104 21.98 -47.93 26.10
N ILE A 105 23.11 -47.35 26.54
CA ILE A 105 24.41 -47.96 26.42
C ILE A 105 24.95 -48.18 27.82
N SER A 106 25.32 -49.44 28.13
CA SER A 106 25.94 -49.82 29.40
C SER A 106 27.44 -49.48 29.42
N ALA A 107 27.91 -48.84 30.47
CA ALA A 107 29.33 -48.61 30.68
C ALA A 107 30.07 -49.90 31.04
N LYS A 108 29.41 -50.85 31.73
CA LYS A 108 29.98 -52.10 32.20
C LYS A 108 30.22 -53.10 31.08
N THR A 109 29.19 -53.35 30.25
CA THR A 109 29.22 -54.41 29.22
C THR A 109 29.48 -53.86 27.83
N ARG A 110 29.42 -52.54 27.66
CA ARG A 110 29.48 -51.84 26.36
C ARG A 110 28.33 -52.21 25.42
N ARG A 111 27.26 -52.89 25.89
CA ARG A 111 26.11 -53.24 25.11
C ARG A 111 25.29 -52.00 24.78
N TYR A 112 24.96 -51.86 23.50
CA TYR A 112 24.12 -50.81 23.00
C TYR A 112 22.74 -51.35 22.74
N TYR A 113 21.81 -51.10 23.63
CA TYR A 113 20.43 -51.51 23.53
C TYR A 113 19.61 -50.43 22.82
N ARG A 114 18.85 -50.87 21.83
CA ARG A 114 17.83 -50.07 21.15
C ARG A 114 16.44 -50.62 21.51
N ASN A 115 15.40 -49.86 21.12
CA ASN A 115 14.02 -50.29 21.36
C ASN A 115 13.59 -51.54 20.57
N ASP A 116 14.36 -51.97 19.60
CA ASP A 116 14.07 -53.10 18.69
C ASP A 116 15.08 -54.24 18.81
N GLU A 117 16.31 -53.97 19.21
CA GLU A 117 17.38 -55.00 19.30
C GLU A 117 18.55 -54.54 20.21
N MET A 118 19.40 -55.48 20.58
CA MET A 118 20.76 -55.16 21.04
C MET A 118 21.63 -54.89 19.81
N HIS A 119 21.86 -53.62 19.51
CA HIS A 119 22.42 -53.16 18.24
C HIS A 119 23.90 -53.55 18.01
N LYS A 120 24.73 -53.34 19.01
CA LYS A 120 26.17 -53.67 18.98
C LYS A 120 26.82 -53.58 20.37
N ILE A 121 28.04 -54.04 20.44
CA ILE A 121 28.96 -53.73 21.55
C ILE A 121 29.80 -52.53 21.07
N ILE A 122 29.74 -51.40 21.77
CA ILE A 122 30.51 -50.22 21.41
C ILE A 122 32.00 -50.41 21.69
N ASN A 123 32.83 -49.83 20.80
CA ASN A 123 34.30 -49.87 20.91
C ASN A 123 34.90 -48.47 20.64
N PRO A 124 34.89 -47.57 21.63
CA PRO A 124 35.40 -46.20 21.43
C PRO A 124 36.91 -46.12 21.09
N ALA A 125 37.68 -47.16 21.35
CA ALA A 125 39.09 -47.23 21.00
C ALA A 125 39.35 -47.68 19.56
N GLY A 126 38.40 -48.44 18.96
CA GLY A 126 38.56 -49.04 17.62
C GLY A 126 37.57 -48.56 16.56
N ASP A 127 36.49 -47.91 16.94
CA ASP A 127 35.47 -47.39 16.04
C ASP A 127 35.28 -45.87 16.22
N ALA A 128 35.61 -45.12 15.16
CA ALA A 128 35.45 -43.65 15.14
C ALA A 128 34.02 -43.21 15.42
N HIS A 129 33.02 -44.04 15.12
CA HIS A 129 31.62 -43.75 15.39
C HIS A 129 31.22 -43.88 16.85
N ASP A 130 32.08 -44.50 17.69
CA ASP A 130 31.83 -44.70 19.10
C ASP A 130 32.65 -43.76 20.03
N ILE A 131 33.55 -42.96 19.45
CA ILE A 131 34.44 -42.02 20.19
C ILE A 131 33.64 -41.07 21.10
N TRP A 132 32.44 -40.64 20.67
CA TRP A 132 31.59 -39.73 21.43
C TRP A 132 31.21 -40.24 22.82
N PHE A 133 31.22 -41.58 23.03
CA PHE A 133 30.93 -42.16 24.34
C PHE A 133 31.99 -41.81 25.39
N ASN A 134 33.25 -41.56 24.96
CA ASN A 134 34.33 -41.13 25.83
C ASN A 134 34.06 -39.76 26.47
N MET A 135 33.32 -38.88 25.83
CA MET A 135 32.93 -37.58 26.39
C MET A 135 32.10 -37.76 27.66
N PHE A 136 31.25 -38.79 27.70
CA PHE A 136 30.49 -39.14 28.89
C PHE A 136 31.31 -39.90 29.90
N GLU A 137 32.16 -40.83 29.48
CA GLU A 137 32.92 -41.69 30.38
C GLU A 137 34.11 -40.97 31.01
N ASN A 138 34.91 -40.27 30.20
CA ASN A 138 36.21 -39.73 30.62
C ASN A 138 36.17 -38.21 30.89
N GLU A 139 35.32 -37.45 30.16
CA GLU A 139 35.24 -36.00 30.27
C GLU A 139 34.11 -35.54 31.21
N GLY A 140 33.25 -36.48 31.66
CA GLY A 140 32.20 -36.20 32.63
C GLY A 140 31.04 -35.37 32.07
N LEU A 141 30.78 -35.43 30.76
CA LEU A 141 29.69 -34.71 30.15
C LEU A 141 28.33 -35.22 30.67
N ASP A 142 27.47 -34.31 31.14
CA ASP A 142 26.13 -34.64 31.65
C ASP A 142 25.15 -34.99 30.55
N PHE A 143 25.17 -34.22 29.46
CA PHE A 143 24.34 -34.51 28.30
C PHE A 143 24.95 -33.96 26.99
N SER A 144 24.53 -34.49 25.84
CA SER A 144 24.87 -33.97 24.52
C SER A 144 23.71 -34.10 23.57
N ILE A 145 23.68 -33.21 22.56
CA ILE A 145 22.77 -33.31 21.43
C ILE A 145 23.60 -33.63 20.19
N ASN A 146 23.22 -34.68 19.49
CA ASN A 146 23.89 -35.11 18.27
C ASN A 146 22.88 -35.27 17.13
N VAL A 147 23.20 -34.68 15.96
CA VAL A 147 22.43 -34.88 14.75
C VAL A 147 23.09 -35.97 13.93
N TYR A 148 22.41 -37.09 13.78
CA TYR A 148 22.92 -38.24 13.04
C TYR A 148 22.34 -38.25 11.62
N ARG A 149 23.22 -38.31 10.58
CA ARG A 149 22.87 -38.42 9.17
C ARG A 149 23.18 -39.83 8.68
N HIS A 150 22.19 -40.46 8.06
CA HIS A 150 22.42 -41.70 7.30
C HIS A 150 23.12 -41.41 5.97
N LYS A 151 24.29 -42.01 5.72
CA LYS A 151 25.12 -41.78 4.50
C LYS A 151 24.53 -42.27 3.19
N ASN A 152 23.50 -43.10 3.22
CA ASN A 152 23.03 -43.86 2.04
C ASN A 152 21.75 -43.31 1.38
N GLY A 153 21.52 -42.00 1.43
CA GLY A 153 20.45 -41.39 0.59
C GLY A 153 18.99 -41.83 0.86
N ALA A 154 18.80 -42.86 1.66
CA ALA A 154 17.51 -43.29 2.17
C ALA A 154 17.45 -42.86 3.64
N ALA A 155 16.93 -41.82 3.77
CA ALA A 155 16.12 -41.24 4.64
C ALA A 155 16.30 -40.81 6.07
N VAL A 156 16.28 -41.32 7.05
CA VAL A 156 15.83 -40.77 8.34
C VAL A 156 17.04 -40.23 9.12
N SER A 157 17.19 -38.93 9.13
CA SER A 157 18.10 -38.25 10.06
C SER A 157 17.41 -38.08 11.41
N THR A 158 18.16 -38.25 12.48
CA THR A 158 17.62 -38.18 13.85
C THR A 158 18.44 -37.22 14.71
N ILE A 159 17.75 -36.56 15.61
CA ILE A 159 18.34 -35.75 16.67
C ILE A 159 18.32 -36.61 17.93
N TYR A 160 19.47 -36.96 18.44
CA TYR A 160 19.64 -37.68 19.69
C TYR A 160 19.94 -36.73 20.83
N ALA A 161 19.17 -36.81 21.90
CA ALA A 161 19.55 -36.29 23.20
C ALA A 161 20.15 -37.42 24.04
N ASN A 162 21.42 -37.35 24.34
CA ASN A 162 22.12 -38.33 25.14
C ASN A 162 22.28 -37.78 26.57
N TYR A 163 21.96 -38.57 27.57
CA TYR A 163 22.04 -38.20 28.99
C TYR A 163 22.84 -39.20 29.76
N ARG A 164 23.76 -38.70 30.61
CA ARG A 164 24.62 -39.52 31.49
C ARG A 164 23.78 -40.25 32.52
N ILE A 165 24.04 -41.54 32.71
CA ILE A 165 23.43 -42.36 33.74
C ILE A 165 24.47 -42.57 34.88
N GLU A 166 24.08 -42.19 36.07
CA GLU A 166 24.95 -42.32 37.27
C GLU A 166 24.19 -43.00 38.41
N ASP A 167 24.95 -43.70 39.24
CA ASP A 167 24.39 -44.19 40.48
C ASP A 167 24.37 -43.09 41.57
N LYS A 168 23.84 -43.42 42.75
CA LYS A 168 23.71 -42.49 43.88
C LYS A 168 25.04 -41.93 44.39
N ASN A 169 26.15 -42.55 44.00
CA ASN A 169 27.52 -42.13 44.38
C ASN A 169 28.24 -41.39 43.26
N GLY A 170 27.53 -41.06 42.16
CA GLY A 170 28.11 -40.38 40.99
C GLY A 170 28.93 -41.31 40.09
N LYS A 171 28.84 -42.63 40.26
CA LYS A 171 29.53 -43.56 39.38
C LYS A 171 28.80 -43.67 38.05
N PHE A 172 29.53 -43.48 36.95
CA PHE A 172 29.06 -43.63 35.60
C PHE A 172 28.59 -45.06 35.31
N LEU A 173 27.34 -45.22 34.91
CA LEU A 173 26.73 -46.50 34.56
C LEU A 173 26.45 -46.65 33.06
N GLY A 174 26.38 -45.55 32.32
CA GLY A 174 26.10 -45.58 30.91
C GLY A 174 25.48 -44.28 30.36
N VAL A 175 24.90 -44.39 29.19
CA VAL A 175 24.22 -43.27 28.53
C VAL A 175 22.80 -43.69 28.10
N ALA A 176 21.80 -42.92 28.46
CA ALA A 176 20.44 -43.03 27.97
C ALA A 176 20.21 -42.04 26.84
N SER A 177 19.49 -42.43 25.80
CA SER A 177 19.16 -41.51 24.71
C SER A 177 17.71 -41.64 24.25
N ALA A 178 17.12 -40.48 23.93
CA ALA A 178 15.87 -40.38 23.19
C ALA A 178 16.11 -39.57 21.90
N SER A 179 15.46 -39.95 20.85
CA SER A 179 15.63 -39.24 19.57
C SER A 179 14.32 -38.92 18.90
N LEU A 180 14.35 -37.81 18.11
CA LEU A 180 13.28 -37.37 17.25
C LEU A 180 13.70 -37.42 15.78
N TYR A 181 12.72 -37.58 14.88
CA TYR A 181 12.96 -37.46 13.44
C TYR A 181 13.21 -36.02 13.05
N ILE A 182 14.22 -35.75 12.25
CA ILE A 182 14.47 -34.42 11.68
C ILE A 182 13.32 -34.02 10.74
N GLU A 183 12.73 -34.98 10.05
CA GLU A 183 11.61 -34.80 9.13
C GLU A 183 10.43 -34.09 9.80
N ASP A 184 10.16 -34.37 11.07
CA ASP A 184 9.08 -33.73 11.84
C ASP A 184 9.36 -32.20 12.00
N PHE A 185 10.63 -31.82 12.22
CA PHE A 185 11.04 -30.42 12.25
C PHE A 185 10.99 -29.78 10.86
N ILE A 186 11.43 -30.47 9.81
CA ILE A 186 11.38 -29.99 8.44
C ILE A 186 9.95 -29.68 8.02
N GLU A 187 9.02 -30.59 8.32
CA GLU A 187 7.59 -30.40 8.02
C GLU A 187 7.05 -29.18 8.76
N GLU A 188 7.34 -29.03 10.04
CA GLU A 188 6.88 -27.92 10.85
C GLU A 188 7.51 -26.59 10.42
N PHE A 189 8.82 -26.56 10.17
CA PHE A 189 9.48 -25.37 9.62
C PHE A 189 8.85 -24.95 8.29
N THR A 190 8.58 -25.91 7.40
CA THR A 190 7.92 -25.66 6.12
C THR A 190 6.53 -25.06 6.30
N LYS A 191 5.75 -25.54 7.26
CA LYS A 191 4.44 -25.00 7.60
C LYS A 191 4.54 -23.56 8.11
N PHE A 192 5.46 -23.30 9.05
CA PHE A 192 5.67 -21.98 9.62
C PHE A 192 6.21 -20.98 8.58
N GLU A 193 7.19 -21.39 7.78
CA GLU A 193 7.78 -20.57 6.72
C GLU A 193 6.73 -20.12 5.70
N LYS A 194 5.85 -21.02 5.26
CA LYS A 194 4.74 -20.70 4.35
C LYS A 194 3.71 -19.79 5.00
N LYS A 195 3.30 -20.08 6.24
CA LYS A 195 2.26 -19.34 6.95
C LYS A 195 2.69 -17.93 7.28
N PHE A 196 3.91 -17.76 7.78
CA PHE A 196 4.40 -16.48 8.29
C PHE A 196 5.35 -15.75 7.33
N LYS A 197 5.65 -16.36 6.17
CA LYS A 197 6.58 -15.80 5.16
C LYS A 197 7.96 -15.50 5.75
N VAL A 198 8.45 -16.39 6.56
CA VAL A 198 9.77 -16.35 7.19
C VAL A 198 10.65 -17.48 6.67
N LYS A 199 11.93 -17.42 6.95
CA LYS A 199 12.88 -18.52 6.85
C LYS A 199 13.38 -18.86 8.25
N LEU A 200 13.39 -20.14 8.59
CA LEU A 200 13.81 -20.67 9.89
C LEU A 200 15.08 -21.50 9.73
N ASN A 201 16.03 -21.32 10.62
CA ASN A 201 17.22 -22.15 10.71
C ASN A 201 17.58 -22.38 12.18
N ALA A 202 18.17 -23.52 12.48
CA ALA A 202 18.95 -23.68 13.70
C ALA A 202 20.38 -24.04 13.31
N THR A 203 21.38 -23.42 13.96
CA THR A 203 22.79 -23.64 13.69
C THR A 203 23.52 -24.00 14.99
N ASP A 204 24.65 -24.69 14.88
CA ASP A 204 25.60 -24.79 16.00
C ASP A 204 26.31 -23.45 16.26
N SER A 205 27.22 -23.43 17.25
CA SER A 205 28.00 -22.25 17.59
C SER A 205 28.98 -21.79 16.49
N HIS A 206 29.31 -22.66 15.55
CA HIS A 206 30.12 -22.34 14.36
C HIS A 206 29.31 -21.94 13.15
N GLY A 207 27.99 -21.82 13.31
CA GLY A 207 27.09 -21.43 12.26
C GLY A 207 26.68 -22.54 11.28
N VAL A 208 27.11 -23.77 11.50
CA VAL A 208 26.73 -24.92 10.68
C VAL A 208 25.23 -25.18 10.87
N VAL A 209 24.47 -25.26 9.79
CA VAL A 209 23.03 -25.49 9.85
C VAL A 209 22.70 -26.87 10.35
N MET A 210 22.03 -26.96 11.49
CA MET A 210 21.59 -28.19 12.13
C MET A 210 20.14 -28.54 11.80
N LEU A 211 19.27 -27.51 11.60
CA LEU A 211 17.88 -27.65 11.17
C LEU A 211 17.53 -26.60 10.11
N ASP A 212 16.89 -27.03 9.04
CA ASP A 212 16.35 -26.22 7.96
C ASP A 212 15.18 -26.93 7.28
N SER A 213 14.23 -26.20 6.71
CA SER A 213 13.18 -26.76 5.86
C SER A 213 13.71 -27.41 4.57
N ASN A 214 14.91 -27.03 4.13
CA ASN A 214 15.63 -27.68 3.04
C ASN A 214 16.69 -28.64 3.60
N PHE A 215 16.43 -29.91 3.50
CA PHE A 215 17.32 -30.95 4.03
C PHE A 215 18.77 -30.86 3.50
N SER A 216 18.98 -30.37 2.28
CA SER A 216 20.32 -30.25 1.68
C SER A 216 21.21 -29.22 2.37
N GLU A 217 20.65 -28.26 3.07
CA GLU A 217 21.37 -27.21 3.78
C GLU A 217 21.96 -27.70 5.12
N ILE A 218 21.35 -28.75 5.71
CA ILE A 218 21.72 -29.27 7.02
C ILE A 218 23.15 -29.85 6.96
N GLY A 219 24.04 -29.34 7.82
CA GLY A 219 25.45 -29.76 7.95
C GLY A 219 26.35 -29.41 6.77
N THR A 220 25.87 -28.62 5.78
CA THR A 220 26.65 -28.21 4.61
C THR A 220 26.80 -26.70 4.50
N THR A 221 25.82 -25.94 5.00
CA THR A 221 25.78 -24.48 4.92
C THR A 221 26.20 -23.86 6.24
N SER A 222 27.05 -22.83 6.21
CA SER A 222 27.37 -22.01 7.39
C SER A 222 26.69 -20.65 7.32
N LEU A 223 26.05 -20.26 8.42
CA LEU A 223 25.37 -19.00 8.64
C LEU A 223 26.00 -18.14 9.74
N GLU A 224 27.27 -18.41 10.09
CA GLU A 224 28.02 -17.70 11.14
C GLU A 224 28.00 -16.18 10.97
N TYR A 225 28.09 -15.73 9.74
CA TYR A 225 28.05 -14.29 9.38
C TYR A 225 26.77 -13.56 9.85
N LEU A 226 25.71 -14.28 10.23
CA LEU A 226 24.45 -13.69 10.69
C LEU A 226 24.47 -13.31 12.18
N PHE A 227 25.31 -13.92 13.00
CA PHE A 227 25.37 -13.66 14.44
C PHE A 227 26.77 -13.41 14.99
N ASP A 228 27.80 -13.45 14.14
CA ASP A 228 29.18 -13.06 14.49
C ASP A 228 29.76 -13.93 15.65
N GLY A 229 29.32 -15.19 15.77
CA GLY A 229 29.71 -16.09 16.85
C GLY A 229 29.29 -15.68 18.26
N LYS A 230 28.43 -14.68 18.40
CA LYS A 230 27.99 -14.16 19.70
C LYS A 230 26.91 -15.02 20.31
N LYS A 231 27.13 -15.43 21.56
CA LYS A 231 26.17 -16.21 22.37
C LYS A 231 25.09 -15.31 23.00
N GLU A 232 24.42 -14.53 22.16
CA GLU A 232 23.40 -13.55 22.58
C GLU A 232 22.17 -13.59 21.67
N SER A 233 21.01 -13.40 22.29
CA SER A 233 19.77 -13.22 21.54
C SER A 233 19.60 -11.79 21.06
N ASN A 234 19.25 -11.58 19.80
CA ASN A 234 19.11 -10.26 19.20
C ASN A 234 17.94 -10.22 18.21
N PHE A 235 17.25 -9.08 18.17
CA PHE A 235 16.21 -8.81 17.19
C PHE A 235 16.51 -7.50 16.46
N LYS A 236 16.68 -7.57 15.14
CA LYS A 236 16.91 -6.41 14.28
C LYS A 236 15.81 -6.29 13.25
N ARG A 237 15.32 -5.08 13.02
CA ARG A 237 14.45 -4.74 11.91
C ARG A 237 15.07 -3.61 11.11
N SER A 238 15.21 -3.79 9.81
CA SER A 238 15.74 -2.79 8.89
C SER A 238 14.58 -2.14 8.12
N GLY A 239 13.93 -1.15 8.74
CA GLY A 239 12.86 -0.37 8.10
C GLY A 239 11.84 -1.23 7.34
N LEU A 240 11.79 -1.07 6.01
CA LEU A 240 10.95 -1.84 5.08
C LEU A 240 11.62 -3.13 4.58
N SER A 241 12.89 -3.36 4.92
CA SER A 241 13.69 -4.47 4.41
C SER A 241 13.46 -5.79 5.15
N GLY A 242 12.52 -5.79 6.11
CA GLY A 242 12.17 -6.98 6.85
C GLY A 242 12.80 -7.04 8.23
N PHE A 243 12.78 -8.23 8.84
CA PHE A 243 13.32 -8.46 10.17
C PHE A 243 14.24 -9.69 10.20
N PHE A 244 15.07 -9.72 11.22
CA PHE A 244 15.98 -10.79 11.55
C PHE A 244 16.04 -10.94 13.06
N ALA A 245 15.88 -12.17 13.56
CA ALA A 245 16.01 -12.51 14.96
C ALA A 245 16.98 -13.67 15.12
N VAL A 246 17.80 -13.60 16.14
CA VAL A 246 18.70 -14.66 16.59
C VAL A 246 18.37 -14.96 18.04
N TYR A 247 18.18 -16.22 18.37
CA TYR A 247 18.02 -16.69 19.75
C TYR A 247 19.13 -17.68 20.05
N TYR A 248 19.95 -17.38 21.03
CA TYR A 248 20.93 -18.32 21.53
C TYR A 248 20.26 -19.33 22.49
N ILE A 249 20.52 -20.60 22.28
CA ILE A 249 19.99 -21.72 23.06
C ILE A 249 21.16 -22.33 23.83
N PRO A 250 21.34 -21.95 25.11
CA PRO A 250 22.53 -22.38 25.92
C PRO A 250 22.63 -23.88 26.05
N GLU A 251 21.50 -24.59 26.17
CA GLU A 251 21.45 -26.04 26.40
C GLU A 251 22.07 -26.85 25.25
N PHE A 252 22.01 -26.28 24.02
CA PHE A 252 22.52 -26.95 22.83
C PHE A 252 23.81 -26.30 22.30
N ASP A 253 24.17 -25.13 22.79
CA ASP A 253 25.17 -24.24 22.20
C ASP A 253 24.77 -23.90 20.71
N TRP A 254 23.47 -23.69 20.47
CA TRP A 254 22.91 -23.44 19.16
C TRP A 254 22.34 -22.03 19.06
N HIS A 255 22.14 -21.61 17.81
CA HIS A 255 21.40 -20.36 17.46
C HIS A 255 20.18 -20.72 16.65
N PHE A 256 19.00 -20.25 17.08
CA PHE A 256 17.79 -20.29 16.30
C PHE A 256 17.59 -18.96 15.57
N LEU A 257 17.44 -19.01 14.26
CA LEU A 257 17.40 -17.88 13.36
C LEU A 257 16.03 -17.76 12.74
N VAL A 258 15.42 -16.56 12.82
CA VAL A 258 14.16 -16.23 12.15
C VAL A 258 14.39 -15.01 11.29
N ARG A 259 14.15 -15.11 10.00
CA ARG A 259 14.30 -13.99 9.07
C ARG A 259 13.12 -13.87 8.10
N SER A 260 12.73 -12.65 7.78
CA SER A 260 11.71 -12.42 6.74
C SER A 260 12.23 -12.85 5.37
N THR A 261 11.35 -13.42 4.53
CA THR A 261 11.72 -13.81 3.17
C THR A 261 11.77 -12.60 2.24
N ASP A 262 12.62 -12.62 1.21
CA ASP A 262 12.70 -11.59 0.17
C ASP A 262 11.35 -11.33 -0.50
N LYS A 263 10.53 -12.39 -0.64
CA LYS A 263 9.18 -12.28 -1.20
C LYS A 263 8.26 -11.43 -0.32
N ALA A 264 8.32 -11.59 1.00
CA ALA A 264 7.54 -10.78 1.94
C ALA A 264 8.00 -9.32 1.92
N VAL A 265 9.31 -9.08 1.88
CA VAL A 265 9.90 -7.74 1.79
C VAL A 265 9.44 -7.03 0.51
N LYS A 266 9.56 -7.68 -0.65
CA LYS A 266 9.12 -7.13 -1.94
C LYS A 266 7.63 -6.82 -1.96
N GLN A 267 6.79 -7.70 -1.42
CA GLN A 267 5.34 -7.48 -1.35
C GLN A 267 4.99 -6.24 -0.52
N ASN A 268 5.63 -6.05 0.63
CA ASN A 268 5.42 -4.86 1.46
C ASN A 268 5.87 -3.57 0.76
N GLN A 269 7.01 -3.59 0.06
CA GLN A 269 7.50 -2.46 -0.72
C GLN A 269 6.53 -2.08 -1.85
N GLN A 270 5.95 -3.07 -2.56
CA GLN A 270 4.95 -2.84 -3.59
C GLN A 270 3.69 -2.18 -3.06
N VAL A 271 3.16 -2.65 -1.93
CA VAL A 271 1.97 -2.04 -1.28
C VAL A 271 2.23 -0.57 -0.95
N ILE A 272 3.39 -0.25 -0.37
CA ILE A 272 3.76 1.14 -0.04
C ILE A 272 3.90 1.97 -1.31
N PHE A 273 4.52 1.44 -2.37
CA PHE A 273 4.63 2.12 -3.65
C PHE A 273 3.26 2.47 -4.23
N TYR A 274 2.30 1.52 -4.23
CA TYR A 274 0.94 1.78 -4.71
C TYR A 274 0.20 2.83 -3.86
N LEU A 275 0.36 2.82 -2.54
CA LEU A 275 -0.23 3.83 -1.66
C LEU A 275 0.33 5.22 -1.94
N VAL A 276 1.64 5.36 -2.10
CA VAL A 276 2.28 6.63 -2.46
C VAL A 276 1.82 7.10 -3.84
N ALA A 277 1.76 6.21 -4.82
CA ALA A 277 1.27 6.54 -6.16
C ALA A 277 -0.19 7.02 -6.13
N LEU A 278 -1.06 6.38 -5.36
CA LEU A 278 -2.47 6.80 -5.19
C LEU A 278 -2.57 8.21 -4.60
N ILE A 279 -1.77 8.51 -3.57
CA ILE A 279 -1.73 9.84 -2.94
C ILE A 279 -1.27 10.89 -3.96
N LEU A 280 -0.23 10.61 -4.74
CA LEU A 280 0.27 11.53 -5.76
C LEU A 280 -0.77 11.78 -6.86
N ILE A 281 -1.49 10.75 -7.32
CA ILE A 281 -2.55 10.87 -8.32
C ILE A 281 -3.70 11.73 -7.78
N SER A 282 -4.14 11.48 -6.54
CA SER A 282 -5.23 12.27 -5.91
C SER A 282 -4.84 13.74 -5.71
N LEU A 283 -3.58 14.01 -5.37
CA LEU A 283 -3.06 15.36 -5.23
C LEU A 283 -3.03 16.09 -6.59
N ASN A 284 -2.58 15.43 -7.66
CA ASN A 284 -2.61 15.99 -9.01
C ASN A 284 -4.03 16.31 -9.47
N PHE A 285 -4.99 15.43 -9.17
CA PHE A 285 -6.41 15.67 -9.50
C PHE A 285 -6.96 16.87 -8.74
N LEU A 286 -6.62 17.03 -7.45
CA LEU A 286 -7.02 18.19 -6.66
C LEU A 286 -6.42 19.50 -7.22
N ILE A 287 -5.13 19.50 -7.55
CA ILE A 287 -4.46 20.67 -8.15
C ILE A 287 -5.13 21.04 -9.49
N PHE A 288 -5.41 20.05 -10.34
CA PHE A 288 -6.10 20.27 -11.60
C PHE A 288 -7.49 20.89 -11.38
N PHE A 289 -8.26 20.37 -10.42
CA PHE A 289 -9.60 20.88 -10.10
C PHE A 289 -9.57 22.33 -9.59
N LEU A 290 -8.64 22.64 -8.69
CA LEU A 290 -8.45 24.00 -8.17
C LEU A 290 -8.01 24.98 -9.26
N PHE A 291 -7.08 24.55 -10.13
CA PHE A 291 -6.64 25.36 -11.26
C PHE A 291 -7.78 25.62 -12.27
N ARG A 292 -8.57 24.59 -12.56
CA ARG A 292 -9.76 24.72 -13.41
C ARG A 292 -10.78 25.70 -12.84
N ASN A 293 -11.04 25.65 -11.54
CA ASN A 293 -11.97 26.58 -10.89
C ASN A 293 -11.41 28.01 -10.85
N ALA A 294 -10.14 28.20 -10.54
CA ALA A 294 -9.49 29.51 -10.56
C ALA A 294 -9.49 30.15 -11.98
N TRP A 295 -9.42 29.33 -13.02
CA TRP A 295 -9.56 29.80 -14.42
C TRP A 295 -11.00 30.17 -14.78
N ARG A 296 -11.99 29.46 -14.26
CA ARG A 296 -13.41 29.82 -14.44
C ARG A 296 -13.74 31.17 -13.81
N ASP A 297 -13.23 31.40 -12.59
CA ASP A 297 -13.47 32.66 -11.87
C ASP A 297 -12.78 33.86 -12.52
N LYS A 298 -11.62 33.68 -13.16
CA LYS A 298 -10.99 34.76 -13.97
C LYS A 298 -11.76 35.17 -15.19
N LYS A 299 -12.61 34.31 -15.77
CA LYS A 299 -13.49 34.67 -16.89
C LYS A 299 -14.69 35.53 -16.48
N GLN A 300 -15.04 35.56 -15.18
CA GLN A 300 -16.24 36.21 -14.67
C GLN A 300 -16.03 37.58 -14.02
N SER A 301 -14.80 37.96 -13.69
CA SER A 301 -14.55 39.25 -12.98
C SER A 301 -13.96 40.31 -13.91
N TYR A 302 -14.75 40.74 -14.90
CA TYR A 302 -14.51 42.04 -15.49
C TYR A 302 -15.09 43.11 -14.56
N ILE A 303 -14.25 43.73 -13.77
CA ILE A 303 -14.60 44.94 -13.01
C ILE A 303 -14.70 46.05 -14.03
N PHE A 304 -15.95 46.41 -14.45
CA PHE A 304 -16.21 47.54 -15.34
C PHE A 304 -15.85 48.86 -14.62
N SER A 305 -15.10 49.72 -15.25
CA SER A 305 -14.97 51.10 -14.79
C SER A 305 -16.31 51.83 -15.00
N ARG A 306 -16.63 52.85 -14.18
CA ARG A 306 -17.87 53.61 -14.31
C ARG A 306 -18.09 54.19 -15.71
N GLU A 307 -17.00 54.51 -16.41
CA GLU A 307 -17.02 55.04 -17.79
C GLU A 307 -17.34 53.99 -18.87
N GLN A 308 -17.29 52.70 -18.50
CA GLN A 308 -17.55 51.56 -19.40
C GLN A 308 -18.94 50.99 -19.26
N LEU A 309 -19.78 51.54 -18.38
CA LEU A 309 -21.18 51.14 -18.19
C LEU A 309 -22.13 52.22 -18.72
N ASP A 310 -23.28 51.78 -19.22
CA ASP A 310 -24.40 52.63 -19.51
C ASP A 310 -25.15 52.98 -18.22
N GLY A 311 -25.37 54.27 -17.95
CA GLY A 311 -25.91 54.77 -16.70
C GLY A 311 -27.40 54.38 -16.48
N LEU A 312 -28.18 54.10 -17.53
CA LEU A 312 -29.58 53.70 -17.45
C LEU A 312 -29.74 52.18 -17.25
N THR A 313 -29.08 51.41 -18.12
CA THR A 313 -29.30 49.95 -18.19
C THR A 313 -28.31 49.14 -17.39
N GLY A 314 -27.21 49.76 -16.94
CA GLY A 314 -26.09 49.11 -16.26
C GLY A 314 -25.37 48.09 -17.12
N LEU A 315 -25.62 48.06 -18.42
CA LEU A 315 -24.88 47.23 -19.36
C LEU A 315 -23.52 47.84 -19.69
N PRO A 316 -22.51 47.03 -20.08
CA PRO A 316 -21.36 47.56 -20.78
C PRO A 316 -21.76 48.39 -21.97
N ASN A 317 -21.06 49.50 -22.19
CA ASN A 317 -21.34 50.41 -23.29
C ASN A 317 -20.32 50.24 -24.45
N ARG A 318 -20.44 51.04 -25.47
CA ARG A 318 -19.56 51.02 -26.63
C ARG A 318 -18.09 51.27 -26.29
N ASN A 319 -17.78 52.05 -25.24
CA ASN A 319 -16.39 52.29 -24.82
C ASN A 319 -15.77 51.02 -24.20
N TYR A 320 -16.56 50.26 -23.46
CA TYR A 320 -16.13 48.93 -23.01
C TYR A 320 -15.76 48.02 -24.19
N PHE A 321 -16.61 47.98 -25.20
CA PHE A 321 -16.42 47.17 -26.39
C PHE A 321 -15.12 47.56 -27.13
N LYS A 322 -14.90 48.88 -27.34
CA LYS A 322 -13.67 49.40 -27.96
C LYS A 322 -12.44 49.08 -27.13
N GLY A 323 -12.52 49.18 -25.81
CA GLY A 323 -11.43 48.88 -24.90
C GLY A 323 -11.04 47.40 -24.88
N GLN A 324 -12.02 46.50 -25.01
CA GLN A 324 -11.76 45.06 -24.99
C GLN A 324 -11.30 44.51 -26.35
N PHE A 325 -11.85 45.01 -27.43
CA PHE A 325 -11.65 44.41 -28.75
C PHE A 325 -10.86 45.31 -29.72
N GLY A 326 -10.63 46.58 -29.35
CA GLY A 326 -9.96 47.56 -30.22
C GLY A 326 -10.85 48.03 -31.39
N GLU A 327 -10.50 49.18 -32.01
CA GLU A 327 -11.27 49.68 -33.18
C GLU A 327 -10.98 48.91 -34.46
N ARG A 328 -9.83 48.30 -34.59
CA ARG A 328 -9.38 47.55 -35.79
C ARG A 328 -8.90 46.13 -35.45
N GLY A 329 -9.16 45.67 -34.24
CA GLY A 329 -8.72 44.34 -33.80
C GLY A 329 -9.44 43.23 -34.56
N LEU A 330 -8.72 42.19 -34.90
CA LEU A 330 -9.32 40.90 -35.25
C LEU A 330 -10.13 40.42 -34.05
N PHE A 331 -11.23 39.72 -34.30
CA PHE A 331 -12.05 39.14 -33.26
C PHE A 331 -11.29 37.99 -32.61
N ASN A 332 -10.20 38.32 -31.87
CA ASN A 332 -9.31 37.35 -31.25
C ASN A 332 -9.89 36.77 -29.95
N THR A 333 -11.18 36.39 -30.01
CA THR A 333 -11.78 35.68 -28.90
C THR A 333 -12.41 34.40 -29.43
N THR A 334 -11.75 33.30 -29.22
CA THR A 334 -12.32 31.96 -29.30
C THR A 334 -13.52 31.76 -28.34
N ALA A 335 -13.92 32.80 -27.59
CA ALA A 335 -14.99 32.79 -26.61
C ALA A 335 -16.38 33.01 -27.21
N TYR A 336 -16.51 33.79 -28.30
CA TYR A 336 -17.82 34.13 -28.89
C TYR A 336 -17.91 33.59 -30.30
N LYS A 337 -19.02 32.89 -30.58
CA LYS A 337 -19.30 32.24 -31.87
C LYS A 337 -20.27 32.99 -32.74
N CYS A 338 -21.10 33.87 -32.13
CA CYS A 338 -22.07 34.66 -32.85
C CYS A 338 -22.13 36.08 -32.29
N LEU A 339 -22.49 37.03 -33.16
CA LEU A 339 -22.79 38.42 -32.84
C LEU A 339 -24.20 38.75 -33.32
N ALA A 340 -25.03 39.28 -32.43
CA ALA A 340 -26.34 39.81 -32.77
C ALA A 340 -26.39 41.29 -32.47
N VAL A 341 -27.00 42.03 -33.39
CA VAL A 341 -27.43 43.44 -33.23
C VAL A 341 -28.95 43.44 -33.16
N PHE A 342 -29.49 44.13 -32.18
CA PHE A 342 -30.93 44.36 -32.12
C PHE A 342 -31.26 45.78 -31.73
N ASP A 343 -32.41 46.22 -32.20
CA ASP A 343 -32.89 47.58 -32.13
C ASP A 343 -34.39 47.56 -31.89
N ILE A 344 -34.89 48.49 -31.06
CA ILE A 344 -36.32 48.60 -30.75
C ILE A 344 -37.08 49.30 -31.96
N ASP A 345 -38.07 48.60 -32.43
CA ASP A 345 -38.85 49.11 -33.57
C ASP A 345 -39.71 50.35 -33.16
N TYR A 346 -39.65 51.36 -33.94
CA TYR A 346 -40.45 52.62 -33.76
C TYR A 346 -40.23 53.25 -32.37
N PHE A 347 -39.01 53.18 -31.83
CA PHE A 347 -38.71 53.64 -30.46
C PHE A 347 -39.11 55.10 -30.21
N LYS A 348 -38.91 56.00 -31.14
CA LYS A 348 -39.31 57.43 -31.03
C LYS A 348 -40.82 57.61 -30.89
N GLU A 349 -41.57 56.86 -31.63
CA GLU A 349 -43.06 56.92 -31.61
C GLU A 349 -43.62 56.23 -30.36
N ALA A 350 -42.92 55.17 -29.88
CA ALA A 350 -43.26 54.48 -28.64
C ALA A 350 -42.95 55.32 -27.38
N THR A 351 -41.97 56.25 -27.43
CA THR A 351 -41.60 57.14 -26.29
C THR A 351 -42.56 58.24 -26.07
N ASP A 352 -43.35 58.66 -27.10
CA ASP A 352 -44.43 59.66 -26.95
C ASP A 352 -45.62 59.17 -26.12
N ASN A 353 -45.74 57.82 -25.94
CA ASN A 353 -46.80 57.14 -25.21
C ASN A 353 -46.39 56.31 -24.03
N LEU A 354 -45.10 56.03 -23.84
CA LEU A 354 -44.54 55.22 -22.82
C LEU A 354 -43.24 55.86 -22.29
N ASN A 355 -42.89 55.63 -21.01
CA ASN A 355 -41.59 56.04 -20.47
C ASN A 355 -40.49 55.23 -21.21
N GLY A 356 -39.75 55.90 -22.13
CA GLY A 356 -38.72 55.26 -22.97
C GLY A 356 -37.63 54.55 -22.14
N ASP A 357 -37.32 55.09 -20.97
CA ASP A 357 -36.36 54.46 -20.05
C ASP A 357 -36.85 53.10 -19.50
N GLU A 358 -38.15 53.00 -19.17
CA GLU A 358 -38.78 51.75 -18.76
C GLU A 358 -38.82 50.72 -19.89
N ALA A 359 -39.00 51.14 -21.11
CA ALA A 359 -38.97 50.27 -22.28
C ALA A 359 -37.60 49.66 -22.48
N LEU A 360 -36.51 50.48 -22.41
CA LEU A 360 -35.12 50.04 -22.49
C LEU A 360 -34.75 49.06 -21.36
N ILE A 361 -35.12 49.39 -20.11
CA ILE A 361 -34.84 48.53 -18.94
C ILE A 361 -35.57 47.19 -19.10
N SER A 362 -36.83 47.18 -19.57
CA SER A 362 -37.59 45.95 -19.77
C SER A 362 -37.00 45.06 -20.85
N VAL A 363 -36.60 45.62 -21.99
CA VAL A 363 -35.95 44.88 -23.08
C VAL A 363 -34.67 44.21 -22.57
N VAL A 364 -33.87 44.96 -21.82
CA VAL A 364 -32.63 44.43 -21.19
C VAL A 364 -32.94 43.29 -20.21
N ARG A 365 -33.96 43.45 -19.36
CA ARG A 365 -34.37 42.41 -18.38
C ARG A 365 -34.83 41.13 -19.09
N ILE A 366 -35.65 41.25 -20.15
CA ILE A 366 -36.08 40.10 -20.91
C ILE A 366 -34.91 39.40 -21.58
N MET A 367 -34.00 40.13 -22.24
CA MET A 367 -32.84 39.51 -22.88
C MET A 367 -31.93 38.83 -21.84
N LYS A 368 -31.62 39.50 -20.72
CA LYS A 368 -30.79 38.91 -19.64
C LYS A 368 -31.38 37.60 -19.11
N SER A 369 -32.69 37.46 -19.05
CA SER A 369 -33.35 36.23 -18.59
C SER A 369 -33.19 35.06 -19.57
N LEU A 370 -32.83 35.32 -20.81
CA LEU A 370 -32.65 34.32 -21.87
C LEU A 370 -31.19 34.01 -22.17
N LEU A 371 -30.25 34.87 -21.69
CA LEU A 371 -28.82 34.70 -21.89
C LEU A 371 -28.20 33.78 -20.85
N ASP A 372 -27.23 33.01 -21.28
CA ASP A 372 -26.36 32.26 -20.37
C ASP A 372 -25.26 33.16 -19.79
N SER A 373 -24.56 32.64 -18.78
CA SER A 373 -23.48 33.36 -18.09
C SER A 373 -22.24 33.65 -18.96
N ASN A 374 -22.14 33.05 -20.14
CA ASN A 374 -21.01 33.17 -21.04
C ASN A 374 -21.27 34.17 -22.17
N SER A 375 -22.52 34.65 -22.31
CA SER A 375 -22.89 35.64 -23.29
C SER A 375 -22.69 37.08 -22.77
N LEU A 376 -22.29 38.00 -23.61
CA LEU A 376 -22.05 39.40 -23.25
C LEU A 376 -23.06 40.30 -23.97
N MET A 377 -23.86 41.03 -23.20
CA MET A 377 -24.78 42.03 -23.71
C MET A 377 -24.24 43.43 -23.46
N LEU A 378 -24.35 44.27 -24.46
CA LEU A 378 -23.91 45.68 -24.46
C LEU A 378 -25.01 46.60 -24.97
N ARG A 379 -25.03 47.85 -24.46
CA ARG A 379 -25.78 48.93 -25.09
C ARG A 379 -24.88 49.69 -26.06
N TRP A 380 -25.22 49.65 -27.33
CA TRP A 380 -24.37 50.24 -28.37
C TRP A 380 -24.61 51.74 -28.52
N GLY A 381 -25.87 52.16 -28.45
CA GLY A 381 -26.32 53.55 -28.47
C GLY A 381 -27.84 53.61 -28.47
N GLY A 382 -28.45 54.70 -28.01
CA GLY A 382 -29.91 54.91 -28.03
C GLY A 382 -30.75 53.65 -27.68
N ASP A 383 -31.39 53.10 -28.67
CA ASP A 383 -32.24 51.91 -28.71
C ASP A 383 -31.52 50.65 -29.25
N GLU A 384 -30.23 50.77 -29.60
CA GLU A 384 -29.45 49.71 -30.21
C GLU A 384 -28.64 48.95 -29.19
N PHE A 385 -28.64 47.63 -29.26
CA PHE A 385 -27.92 46.70 -28.38
C PHE A 385 -27.13 45.66 -29.19
N VAL A 386 -26.09 45.16 -28.61
CA VAL A 386 -25.27 44.09 -29.17
C VAL A 386 -25.18 42.96 -28.17
N VAL A 387 -25.28 41.71 -28.64
CA VAL A 387 -25.05 40.50 -27.84
C VAL A 387 -24.02 39.64 -28.53
N LEU A 388 -23.03 39.25 -27.77
CA LEU A 388 -22.03 38.22 -28.12
C LEU A 388 -22.38 36.91 -27.48
N PHE A 389 -22.55 35.84 -28.25
CA PHE A 389 -22.96 34.51 -27.81
C PHE A 389 -21.76 33.51 -27.88
N ASP A 390 -21.56 32.75 -26.86
CA ASP A 390 -20.70 31.55 -26.89
C ASP A 390 -21.53 30.32 -27.33
N LEU A 391 -22.40 30.46 -28.27
CA LEU A 391 -23.29 29.41 -28.75
C LEU A 391 -23.25 29.32 -30.29
N PRO A 392 -23.45 28.13 -30.87
CA PRO A 392 -23.62 27.97 -32.29
C PRO A 392 -24.78 28.86 -32.82
N LEU A 393 -24.68 29.33 -34.08
CA LEU A 393 -25.58 30.26 -34.70
C LEU A 393 -27.06 29.83 -34.57
N GLU A 394 -27.37 28.57 -34.80
CA GLU A 394 -28.73 28.05 -34.69
C GLU A 394 -29.32 28.18 -33.28
N ASN A 395 -28.52 27.98 -32.26
CA ASN A 395 -28.96 28.10 -30.86
C ASN A 395 -29.13 29.55 -30.46
N ALA A 396 -28.18 30.42 -30.83
CA ALA A 396 -28.28 31.86 -30.62
C ALA A 396 -29.49 32.45 -31.37
N TYR A 397 -29.75 32.01 -32.62
CA TYR A 397 -30.94 32.40 -33.41
C TYR A 397 -32.26 32.02 -32.71
N LYS A 398 -32.34 30.82 -32.11
CA LYS A 398 -33.53 30.41 -31.32
C LYS A 398 -33.76 31.32 -30.12
N ILE A 399 -32.70 31.72 -29.42
CA ILE A 399 -32.77 32.69 -28.32
C ILE A 399 -33.28 34.05 -28.81
N CYS A 400 -32.72 34.57 -29.90
CA CYS A 400 -33.16 35.82 -30.49
C CYS A 400 -34.64 35.78 -30.90
N ARG A 401 -35.12 34.71 -31.52
CA ARG A 401 -36.55 34.52 -31.85
C ARG A 401 -37.44 34.50 -30.61
N LYS A 402 -37.01 33.82 -29.55
CA LYS A 402 -37.71 33.78 -28.25
C LYS A 402 -37.77 35.19 -27.65
N PHE A 403 -36.67 35.92 -27.73
CA PHE A 403 -36.58 37.31 -27.28
C PHE A 403 -37.57 38.21 -27.96
N CYS A 404 -37.64 38.26 -29.33
CA CYS A 404 -38.61 39.05 -30.06
C CYS A 404 -40.05 38.74 -29.60
N LYS A 405 -40.41 37.46 -29.49
CA LYS A 405 -41.71 37.04 -29.01
C LYS A 405 -42.01 37.51 -27.59
N SER A 406 -41.02 37.39 -26.70
CA SER A 406 -41.20 37.79 -25.29
C SER A 406 -41.37 39.29 -25.14
N VAL A 407 -40.62 40.09 -25.88
CA VAL A 407 -40.78 41.55 -25.90
C VAL A 407 -42.14 41.95 -26.44
N ALA A 408 -42.59 41.42 -27.58
CA ALA A 408 -43.88 41.69 -28.15
C ALA A 408 -45.06 41.34 -27.23
N ASN A 409 -44.94 40.23 -26.48
CA ASN A 409 -45.98 39.78 -25.55
C ASN A 409 -46.02 40.59 -24.24
N GLU A 410 -44.87 41.01 -23.71
CA GLU A 410 -44.81 41.70 -22.41
C GLU A 410 -45.01 43.22 -22.55
N ARG A 411 -44.61 43.79 -23.66
CA ARG A 411 -44.68 45.22 -23.93
C ARG A 411 -45.33 45.47 -25.33
N LYS A 412 -46.05 46.53 -25.49
CA LYS A 412 -46.57 46.91 -26.79
C LYS A 412 -45.49 47.48 -27.74
N ILE A 413 -44.29 46.95 -27.65
CA ILE A 413 -43.16 47.33 -28.49
C ILE A 413 -42.56 46.02 -29.10
N THR A 414 -41.91 46.19 -30.24
CA THR A 414 -41.27 45.09 -30.95
C THR A 414 -39.78 45.38 -31.11
N VAL A 415 -38.98 44.32 -31.43
CA VAL A 415 -37.55 44.43 -31.66
C VAL A 415 -37.20 43.73 -32.98
N SER A 416 -36.29 44.33 -33.74
CA SER A 416 -35.67 43.75 -34.91
C SER A 416 -34.27 43.27 -34.58
N VAL A 417 -33.92 42.07 -35.02
CA VAL A 417 -32.63 41.41 -34.69
C VAL A 417 -31.96 40.91 -35.98
N GLY A 418 -30.68 41.28 -36.12
CA GLY A 418 -29.79 40.64 -37.07
C GLY A 418 -28.69 39.87 -36.35
N ILE A 419 -28.46 38.63 -36.74
CA ILE A 419 -27.41 37.78 -36.14
C ILE A 419 -26.52 37.16 -37.21
N THR A 420 -25.24 37.11 -36.92
CA THR A 420 -24.23 36.51 -37.81
C THR A 420 -23.28 35.58 -37.02
N ALA A 421 -22.78 34.54 -37.68
CA ALA A 421 -21.64 33.81 -37.15
C ALA A 421 -20.41 34.72 -37.13
N VAL A 422 -19.58 34.58 -36.10
CA VAL A 422 -18.32 35.29 -36.00
C VAL A 422 -17.31 34.65 -36.92
N ASP A 423 -16.86 35.42 -37.94
CA ASP A 423 -15.71 35.04 -38.73
C ASP A 423 -14.43 35.55 -38.05
N LEU A 424 -13.56 34.65 -37.71
CA LEU A 424 -12.30 34.97 -37.01
C LEU A 424 -11.29 35.71 -37.91
N SER A 425 -11.48 35.66 -39.22
CA SER A 425 -10.66 36.40 -40.20
C SER A 425 -11.13 37.84 -40.35
N ASP A 426 -12.35 38.16 -39.92
CA ASP A 426 -12.95 39.49 -40.00
C ASP A 426 -12.60 40.34 -38.77
N THR A 427 -12.65 41.65 -38.97
CA THR A 427 -12.60 42.58 -37.82
C THR A 427 -13.94 42.53 -37.07
N ILE A 428 -13.91 42.95 -35.81
CA ILE A 428 -15.11 43.06 -35.02
C ILE A 428 -16.11 44.04 -35.66
N LYS A 429 -15.62 45.10 -36.29
CA LYS A 429 -16.41 46.07 -37.01
C LYS A 429 -17.13 45.44 -38.21
N THR A 430 -16.46 44.54 -38.93
CA THR A 430 -17.07 43.83 -40.09
C THR A 430 -18.21 42.91 -39.62
N ASN A 431 -17.96 42.11 -38.57
CA ASN A 431 -19.01 41.24 -37.98
C ASN A 431 -20.21 42.04 -37.47
N TYR A 432 -19.94 43.18 -36.79
CA TYR A 432 -21.03 44.08 -36.35
C TYR A 432 -21.83 44.62 -37.55
N HIS A 433 -21.18 45.17 -38.59
CA HIS A 433 -21.90 45.70 -39.77
C HIS A 433 -22.73 44.62 -40.49
N ARG A 434 -22.24 43.38 -40.51
CA ARG A 434 -22.99 42.26 -41.09
C ARG A 434 -24.29 42.01 -40.32
N ALA A 435 -24.20 41.89 -38.99
CA ALA A 435 -25.37 41.71 -38.14
C ALA A 435 -26.32 42.94 -38.19
N ALA A 436 -25.77 44.16 -38.15
CA ALA A 436 -26.57 45.37 -38.26
C ALA A 436 -27.34 45.46 -39.59
N ARG A 437 -26.70 45.02 -40.69
CA ARG A 437 -27.37 44.91 -41.98
C ARG A 437 -28.57 43.95 -41.94
N TYR A 438 -28.47 42.81 -41.31
CA TYR A 438 -29.58 41.88 -41.13
C TYR A 438 -30.69 42.47 -40.24
N CYS A 439 -30.35 43.21 -39.19
CA CYS A 439 -31.27 43.90 -38.33
C CYS A 439 -32.06 44.94 -39.15
N TYR A 440 -31.37 45.72 -39.94
CA TYR A 440 -32.01 46.72 -40.84
C TYR A 440 -33.00 46.09 -41.86
N MET A 441 -32.61 44.93 -42.47
CA MET A 441 -33.51 44.18 -43.36
C MET A 441 -34.78 43.70 -42.66
N VAL A 442 -34.77 43.38 -41.40
CA VAL A 442 -35.94 43.01 -40.60
C VAL A 442 -36.80 44.23 -40.40
N LYS A 443 -36.24 45.42 -40.13
CA LYS A 443 -37.00 46.68 -40.00
C LYS A 443 -37.73 47.06 -41.30
N GLU A 444 -37.08 46.92 -42.47
CA GLU A 444 -37.66 47.14 -43.74
C GLU A 444 -38.86 46.23 -44.05
N LEU A 445 -38.92 45.07 -43.50
CA LEU A 445 -40.02 44.11 -43.64
C LEU A 445 -41.13 44.28 -42.58
N GLY A 446 -41.12 45.39 -41.83
CA GLY A 446 -42.14 45.73 -40.84
C GLY A 446 -41.71 45.42 -39.38
N GLY A 447 -40.51 45.06 -39.15
CA GLY A 447 -39.94 44.80 -37.80
C GLY A 447 -40.36 43.48 -37.19
N ASN A 448 -40.18 43.35 -35.85
CA ASN A 448 -40.53 42.19 -34.99
C ASN A 448 -40.06 40.84 -35.51
N GLY A 449 -38.79 40.73 -35.76
CA GLY A 449 -38.25 39.52 -36.36
C GLY A 449 -36.77 39.34 -36.16
N VAL A 450 -36.27 38.21 -36.65
CA VAL A 450 -34.85 37.86 -36.63
C VAL A 450 -34.39 37.41 -38.00
N LYS A 451 -33.30 37.99 -38.50
CA LYS A 451 -32.61 37.54 -39.70
C LYS A 451 -31.20 37.11 -39.38
N LYS A 452 -30.78 36.00 -39.97
CA LYS A 452 -29.43 35.45 -39.85
C LYS A 452 -28.75 35.30 -41.21
N ASP A 453 -27.45 34.99 -41.19
CA ASP A 453 -26.69 34.58 -42.37
C ASP A 453 -27.42 33.52 -43.18
#